data_004fdefffbedca2a06d9e92fb6a386bb
#
_entry.id   004fdefffbedca2a06d9e92fb6a386bb
#
_cell.length_a   1.000
_cell.length_b   1.000
_cell.length_c   1.000
_cell.angle_alpha   90.00
_cell.angle_beta   90.00
_cell.angle_gamma   90.00
#
_symmetry.space_group_name_H-M   'P 1'
#
loop_
_entity.id
_entity.type
_entity.pdbx_description
1 polymer ?
#
loop_
_entity_poly.entity_id
_entity_poly.type
_entity_poly.pdbx_seq_one_letter_code
_entity_poly.pdbx_strand_id
1 'polypeptide(L)'
;MDQYQDEVQERWGDTEAFAQSKSRIAKYTHADFAAAKVDQEAATELFVYAFGNSISIHAPEAQKAVVAHREAISKWFYDCSIEMQKNLALMYVQDPRFKKYYDGRVNGLAQYVHDAIMAQ
;
A
#
# COMPACT_ATOMS: atom_id res chain seq x y z
N MET A 1 -11.36 -13.61 -1.83
CA MET A 1 -11.70 -12.42 -2.65
C MET A 1 -12.94 -11.72 -2.11
N ASP A 2 -14.02 -12.45 -1.96
CA ASP A 2 -15.28 -11.84 -1.54
C ASP A 2 -15.21 -11.22 -0.16
N GLN A 3 -14.57 -11.89 0.79
CA GLN A 3 -14.42 -11.38 2.15
C GLN A 3 -13.62 -10.08 2.18
N TYR A 4 -12.57 -9.99 1.36
CA TYR A 4 -11.76 -8.78 1.27
C TYR A 4 -12.55 -7.64 0.64
N GLN A 5 -13.32 -7.92 -0.43
CA GLN A 5 -14.14 -6.91 -1.08
C GLN A 5 -15.26 -6.40 -0.16
N ASP A 6 -15.88 -7.30 0.60
CA ASP A 6 -16.91 -6.92 1.56
C ASP A 6 -16.35 -5.98 2.62
N GLU A 7 -15.14 -6.27 3.09
CA GLU A 7 -14.49 -5.43 4.08
C GLU A 7 -14.12 -4.06 3.53
N VAL A 8 -13.61 -4.01 2.29
CA VAL A 8 -13.31 -2.74 1.63
C VAL A 8 -14.58 -1.94 1.43
N GLN A 9 -15.66 -2.57 1.01
CA GLN A 9 -16.95 -1.89 0.84
C GLN A 9 -17.49 -1.39 2.17
N GLU A 10 -17.35 -2.15 3.24
CA GLU A 10 -17.78 -1.74 4.57
C GLU A 10 -17.07 -0.48 5.03
N ARG A 11 -15.75 -0.38 4.76
CA ARG A 11 -14.94 0.76 5.20
C ARG A 11 -15.02 1.94 4.26
N TRP A 12 -15.06 1.70 2.95
CA TRP A 12 -14.92 2.73 1.91
C TRP A 12 -16.04 2.74 0.88
N GLY A 13 -17.13 1.98 1.11
CA GLY A 13 -18.17 1.76 0.10
C GLY A 13 -18.77 3.03 -0.49
N ASP A 14 -18.82 4.10 0.30
CA ASP A 14 -19.41 5.38 -0.12
C ASP A 14 -18.35 6.40 -0.53
N THR A 15 -17.07 6.00 -0.62
CA THR A 15 -16.00 6.93 -0.95
C THR A 15 -15.75 6.98 -2.45
N GLU A 16 -15.23 8.12 -2.90
CA GLU A 16 -14.80 8.29 -4.28
C GLU A 16 -13.65 7.31 -4.62
N ALA A 17 -12.76 7.06 -3.66
CA ALA A 17 -11.66 6.12 -3.85
C ALA A 17 -12.17 4.71 -4.18
N PHE A 18 -13.20 4.24 -3.47
CA PHE A 18 -13.79 2.94 -3.76
C PHE A 18 -14.41 2.91 -5.15
N ALA A 19 -15.14 3.96 -5.53
CA ALA A 19 -15.77 4.05 -6.86
C ALA A 19 -14.72 4.06 -7.96
N GLN A 20 -13.64 4.80 -7.80
CA GLN A 20 -12.53 4.83 -8.76
C GLN A 20 -11.88 3.46 -8.92
N SER A 21 -11.58 2.81 -7.80
CA SER A 21 -10.96 1.48 -7.78
C SER A 21 -11.83 0.48 -8.51
N LYS A 22 -13.12 0.45 -8.20
CA LYS A 22 -14.08 -0.45 -8.84
C LYS A 22 -14.15 -0.23 -10.34
N SER A 23 -14.22 1.03 -10.77
CA SER A 23 -14.29 1.39 -12.18
C SER A 23 -13.03 0.99 -12.95
N ARG A 24 -11.85 1.23 -12.37
CA ARG A 24 -10.57 0.87 -13.00
C ARG A 24 -10.40 -0.64 -13.10
N ILE A 25 -10.65 -1.35 -11.99
CA ILE A 25 -10.47 -2.80 -11.91
C ILE A 25 -11.38 -3.52 -12.91
N ALA A 26 -12.58 -3.01 -13.15
CA ALA A 26 -13.53 -3.62 -14.07
C ALA A 26 -12.98 -3.72 -15.50
N LYS A 27 -11.99 -2.89 -15.86
CA LYS A 27 -11.40 -2.86 -17.20
C LYS A 27 -10.11 -3.66 -17.30
N TYR A 28 -9.60 -4.21 -16.19
CA TYR A 28 -8.29 -4.83 -16.15
C TYR A 28 -8.32 -6.27 -16.66
N THR A 29 -7.26 -6.61 -17.41
CA THR A 29 -6.96 -7.96 -17.83
C THR A 29 -6.01 -8.62 -16.82
N HIS A 30 -5.72 -9.91 -17.03
CA HIS A 30 -4.68 -10.59 -16.22
C HIS A 30 -3.33 -9.88 -16.32
N ALA A 31 -2.99 -9.38 -17.52
CA ALA A 31 -1.73 -8.65 -17.70
C ALA A 31 -1.70 -7.37 -16.87
N ASP A 32 -2.82 -6.67 -16.77
CA ASP A 32 -2.92 -5.46 -15.96
C ASP A 32 -2.76 -5.76 -14.48
N PHE A 33 -3.40 -6.81 -13.96
CA PHE A 33 -3.23 -7.22 -12.57
C PHE A 33 -1.80 -7.64 -12.27
N ALA A 34 -1.16 -8.34 -13.20
CA ALA A 34 0.24 -8.73 -13.04
C ALA A 34 1.16 -7.51 -12.98
N ALA A 35 0.92 -6.52 -13.85
CA ALA A 35 1.70 -5.28 -13.85
C ALA A 35 1.49 -4.48 -12.56
N ALA A 36 0.25 -4.41 -12.07
CA ALA A 36 -0.05 -3.74 -10.80
C ALA A 36 0.70 -4.40 -9.66
N LYS A 37 0.76 -5.73 -9.64
CA LYS A 37 1.48 -6.49 -8.62
C LYS A 37 2.99 -6.21 -8.70
N VAL A 38 3.55 -6.12 -9.90
CA VAL A 38 4.97 -5.79 -10.08
C VAL A 38 5.29 -4.43 -9.48
N ASP A 39 4.47 -3.42 -9.74
CA ASP A 39 4.68 -2.08 -9.21
C ASP A 39 4.56 -2.07 -7.67
N GLN A 40 3.59 -2.79 -7.12
CA GLN A 40 3.42 -2.91 -5.68
C GLN A 40 4.61 -3.60 -5.04
N GLU A 41 5.09 -4.70 -5.64
CA GLU A 41 6.24 -5.43 -5.14
C GLU A 41 7.51 -4.58 -5.19
N ALA A 42 7.68 -3.78 -6.24
CA ALA A 42 8.82 -2.88 -6.36
C ALA A 42 8.85 -1.86 -5.22
N ALA A 43 7.71 -1.28 -4.88
CA ALA A 43 7.61 -0.35 -3.75
C ALA A 43 7.93 -1.07 -2.43
N THR A 44 7.41 -2.29 -2.25
CA THR A 44 7.68 -3.08 -1.05
C THR A 44 9.17 -3.39 -0.92
N GLU A 45 9.84 -3.72 -2.02
CA GLU A 45 11.28 -3.99 -2.00
C GLU A 45 12.10 -2.77 -1.57
N LEU A 46 11.67 -1.56 -1.92
CA LEU A 46 12.31 -0.35 -1.45
C LEU A 46 12.20 -0.21 0.07
N PHE A 47 11.05 -0.57 0.65
CA PHE A 47 10.89 -0.61 2.11
C PHE A 47 11.77 -1.68 2.74
N VAL A 48 11.84 -2.87 2.14
CA VAL A 48 12.68 -3.97 2.62
C VAL A 48 14.15 -3.52 2.67
N TYR A 49 14.61 -2.87 1.61
CA TYR A 49 15.97 -2.35 1.54
C TYR A 49 16.23 -1.32 2.66
N ALA A 50 15.35 -0.35 2.79
CA ALA A 50 15.52 0.71 3.78
C ALA A 50 15.51 0.15 5.21
N PHE A 51 14.55 -0.72 5.51
CA PHE A 51 14.46 -1.33 6.85
C PHE A 51 15.65 -2.24 7.13
N GLY A 52 16.03 -3.07 6.16
CA GLY A 52 17.15 -4.00 6.31
C GLY A 52 18.50 -3.32 6.51
N ASN A 53 18.64 -2.09 6.04
CA ASN A 53 19.86 -1.29 6.20
C ASN A 53 19.76 -0.27 7.33
N SER A 54 18.76 -0.40 8.20
CA SER A 54 18.54 0.49 9.35
C SER A 54 18.44 1.96 8.97
N ILE A 55 17.86 2.22 7.79
CA ILE A 55 17.69 3.58 7.28
C ILE A 55 16.55 4.25 8.04
N SER A 56 16.76 5.51 8.47
CA SER A 56 15.74 6.28 9.18
C SER A 56 14.49 6.45 8.32
N ILE A 57 13.32 6.40 8.96
CA ILE A 57 12.04 6.65 8.28
C ILE A 57 11.98 8.06 7.65
N HIS A 58 12.79 9.00 8.11
CA HIS A 58 12.86 10.36 7.57
C HIS A 58 13.85 10.49 6.41
N ALA A 59 14.69 9.48 6.18
CA ALA A 59 15.72 9.55 5.15
C ALA A 59 15.12 9.51 3.74
N PRO A 60 15.84 10.06 2.74
CA PRO A 60 15.35 10.06 1.36
C PRO A 60 15.00 8.67 0.83
N GLU A 61 15.77 7.65 1.18
CA GLU A 61 15.54 6.27 0.73
C GLU A 61 14.19 5.74 1.24
N ALA A 62 13.87 6.00 2.50
CA ALA A 62 12.60 5.58 3.08
C ALA A 62 11.44 6.38 2.46
N GLN A 63 11.62 7.67 2.28
CA GLN A 63 10.57 8.51 1.69
C GLN A 63 10.37 8.22 0.21
N LYS A 64 11.41 7.80 -0.50
CA LYS A 64 11.28 7.32 -1.88
C LYS A 64 10.38 6.08 -1.95
N ALA A 65 10.53 5.17 -0.99
CA ALA A 65 9.66 3.99 -0.90
C ALA A 65 8.20 4.40 -0.66
N VAL A 66 7.98 5.40 0.19
CA VAL A 66 6.63 5.94 0.48
C VAL A 66 6.00 6.52 -0.78
N VAL A 67 6.75 7.28 -1.56
CA VAL A 67 6.25 7.87 -2.81
C VAL A 67 5.94 6.77 -3.83
N ALA A 68 6.82 5.79 -3.99
CA ALA A 68 6.59 4.67 -4.90
C ALA A 68 5.33 3.89 -4.53
N HIS A 69 5.10 3.67 -3.26
CA HIS A 69 3.89 3.01 -2.75
C HIS A 69 2.63 3.80 -3.13
N ARG A 70 2.63 5.11 -2.88
CA ARG A 70 1.50 5.97 -3.20
C ARG A 70 1.24 6.04 -4.70
N GLU A 71 2.30 6.13 -5.50
CA GLU A 71 2.19 6.19 -6.96
C GLU A 71 1.64 4.89 -7.55
N ALA A 72 2.03 3.74 -7.01
CA ALA A 72 1.51 2.46 -7.46
C ALA A 72 0.00 2.36 -7.23
N ILE A 73 -0.47 2.82 -6.08
CA ILE A 73 -1.90 2.84 -5.78
C ILE A 73 -2.62 3.80 -6.72
N SER A 74 -2.08 5.00 -6.90
CA SER A 74 -2.68 6.02 -7.75
C SER A 74 -2.77 5.59 -9.21
N LYS A 75 -1.78 4.85 -9.68
CA LYS A 75 -1.74 4.37 -11.05
C LYS A 75 -2.81 3.30 -11.33
N TRP A 76 -2.99 2.36 -10.39
CA TRP A 76 -3.76 1.16 -10.65
C TRP A 76 -5.15 1.13 -10.04
N PHE A 77 -5.37 1.84 -8.94
CA PHE A 77 -6.62 1.69 -8.19
C PHE A 77 -7.42 2.98 -8.07
N TYR A 78 -6.89 4.01 -7.41
CA TYR A 78 -7.57 5.28 -7.21
C TYR A 78 -6.53 6.36 -6.94
N ASP A 79 -6.94 7.62 -7.10
CA ASP A 79 -6.06 8.75 -6.82
C ASP A 79 -5.79 8.79 -5.32
N CYS A 80 -4.58 8.38 -4.93
CA CYS A 80 -4.21 8.23 -3.53
C CYS A 80 -3.50 9.49 -3.05
N SER A 81 -4.16 10.25 -2.19
CA SER A 81 -3.55 11.38 -1.53
C SER A 81 -2.64 10.92 -0.38
N ILE A 82 -1.82 11.83 0.12
CA ILE A 82 -0.99 11.56 1.30
C ILE A 82 -1.87 11.18 2.49
N GLU A 83 -2.98 11.88 2.68
CA GLU A 83 -3.92 11.58 3.76
C GLU A 83 -4.51 10.17 3.63
N MET A 84 -4.94 9.80 2.43
CA MET A 84 -5.46 8.46 2.17
C MET A 84 -4.39 7.40 2.42
N GLN A 85 -3.16 7.67 2.01
CA GLN A 85 -2.05 6.76 2.26
C GLN A 85 -1.80 6.56 3.75
N LYS A 86 -1.92 7.62 4.55
CA LYS A 86 -1.79 7.52 6.01
C LYS A 86 -2.90 6.66 6.62
N ASN A 87 -4.10 6.74 6.08
CA ASN A 87 -5.19 5.85 6.51
C ASN A 87 -4.89 4.39 6.20
N LEU A 88 -4.30 4.11 5.04
CA LEU A 88 -3.85 2.75 4.70
C LEU A 88 -2.78 2.27 5.67
N ALA A 89 -1.86 3.15 6.05
CA ALA A 89 -0.79 2.81 6.99
C ALA A 89 -1.34 2.32 8.33
N LEU A 90 -2.41 2.92 8.81
CA LEU A 90 -3.07 2.46 10.04
C LEU A 90 -3.58 1.04 9.89
N MET A 91 -4.17 0.70 8.73
CA MET A 91 -4.64 -0.66 8.45
C MET A 91 -3.49 -1.67 8.44
N TYR A 92 -2.32 -1.26 7.96
CA TYR A 92 -1.18 -2.16 7.81
C TYR A 92 -0.67 -2.69 9.15
N VAL A 93 -0.88 -1.95 10.24
CA VAL A 93 -0.46 -2.40 11.58
C VAL A 93 -1.62 -2.93 12.41
N GLN A 94 -2.86 -2.60 12.04
CA GLN A 94 -4.05 -3.03 12.78
C GLN A 94 -4.67 -4.30 12.22
N ASP A 95 -4.66 -4.47 10.90
CA ASP A 95 -5.28 -5.62 10.25
C ASP A 95 -4.26 -6.75 10.11
N PRO A 96 -4.50 -7.93 10.72
CA PRO A 96 -3.53 -9.03 10.68
C PRO A 96 -3.14 -9.47 9.27
N ARG A 97 -4.03 -9.34 8.28
CA ARG A 97 -3.76 -9.76 6.90
C ARG A 97 -2.73 -8.85 6.25
N PHE A 98 -2.87 -7.54 6.41
CA PHE A 98 -1.92 -6.57 5.88
C PHE A 98 -0.60 -6.63 6.65
N LYS A 99 -0.67 -6.76 7.97
CA LYS A 99 0.52 -6.90 8.79
C LYS A 99 1.33 -8.13 8.36
N LYS A 100 0.66 -9.25 8.11
CA LYS A 100 1.30 -10.48 7.66
C LYS A 100 1.98 -10.32 6.30
N TYR A 101 1.38 -9.56 5.40
CA TYR A 101 1.96 -9.30 4.09
C TYR A 101 3.35 -8.70 4.20
N TYR A 102 3.50 -7.69 5.07
CA TYR A 102 4.78 -7.03 5.28
C TYR A 102 5.70 -7.83 6.19
N ASP A 103 5.19 -8.25 7.35
CA ASP A 103 6.00 -8.96 8.35
C ASP A 103 6.43 -10.34 7.86
N GLY A 104 5.70 -10.93 6.93
CA GLY A 104 6.08 -12.19 6.31
C GLY A 104 7.35 -12.09 5.47
N ARG A 105 7.69 -10.89 5.01
CA ARG A 105 8.94 -10.63 4.28
C ARG A 105 10.09 -10.37 5.23
N VAL A 106 9.89 -9.47 6.17
CA VAL A 106 10.85 -9.14 7.21
C VAL A 106 10.06 -8.80 8.48
N ASN A 107 10.38 -9.46 9.57
CA ASN A 107 9.71 -9.21 10.84
C ASN A 107 9.86 -7.74 11.26
N GLY A 108 8.74 -7.08 11.55
CA GLY A 108 8.70 -5.67 11.92
C GLY A 108 8.53 -4.71 10.74
N LEU A 109 8.48 -5.22 9.52
CA LEU A 109 8.39 -4.36 8.34
C LEU A 109 7.09 -3.55 8.31
N ALA A 110 5.96 -4.13 8.73
CA ALA A 110 4.69 -3.42 8.73
C ALA A 110 4.76 -2.14 9.56
N GLN A 111 5.37 -2.19 10.74
CA GLN A 111 5.53 -1.03 11.58
C GLN A 111 6.44 0.02 10.93
N TYR A 112 7.53 -0.43 10.30
CA TYR A 112 8.43 0.47 9.59
C TYR A 112 7.72 1.21 8.45
N VAL A 113 6.94 0.48 7.65
CA VAL A 113 6.16 1.07 6.55
C VAL A 113 5.17 2.09 7.08
N HIS A 114 4.44 1.74 8.14
CA HIS A 114 3.52 2.66 8.82
C HIS A 114 4.24 3.94 9.25
N ASP A 115 5.34 3.79 9.96
CA ASP A 115 6.06 4.95 10.52
C ASP A 115 6.62 5.84 9.42
N ALA A 116 7.15 5.24 8.34
CA ALA A 116 7.66 6.00 7.21
C ALA A 116 6.57 6.80 6.51
N ILE A 117 5.40 6.20 6.32
CA ILE A 117 4.25 6.87 5.69
C ILE A 117 3.77 8.01 6.59
N MET A 118 3.69 7.78 7.89
CA MET A 118 3.23 8.81 8.84
C MET A 118 4.22 9.96 8.97
N ALA A 119 5.48 9.76 8.59
CA ALA A 119 6.53 10.78 8.66
C ALA A 119 6.50 11.81 7.54
N GLN A 120 5.61 11.64 6.56
CA GLN A 120 5.47 12.61 5.47
C GLN A 120 4.93 13.93 5.95
#